data_5714a213f67397b63b0ba1246f1bec59
#
_entry.id   5714a213f67397b63b0ba1246f1bec59
#
_cell.length_a   1.000
_cell.length_b   1.000
_cell.length_c   1.000
_cell.angle_alpha   90.00
_cell.angle_beta   90.00
_cell.angle_gamma   90.00
#
_symmetry.space_group_name_H-M   'P 1'
#
loop_
_entity.id
_entity.type
_entity.pdbx_description
1 polymer ?
#
loop_
_entity_poly.entity_id
_entity_poly.type
_entity_poly.pdbx_seq_one_letter_code
_entity_poly.pdbx_strand_id
1 'polypeptide(L)'
;MANFFIARPIFSFFLSIIIVLAGLAAALQLPIEQYPKITPPTVIVTATFPGASAETMIKTVAAPIEEKLSAIEGLLYFSSSADSSGKLTITITFEIGTDIDRATFNVSNEINSAVARLPDEVRRTGITVQKRSNDLLLVFAMTSK
;
A
#
# COMPACT_ATOMS: atom_id res chain seq x y z
N MET A 1 -5.63 -26.81 -46.81
CA MET A 1 -6.62 -26.40 -45.77
C MET A 1 -7.50 -25.25 -46.26
N ALA A 2 -7.01 -24.30 -47.07
CA ALA A 2 -7.80 -23.17 -47.59
C ALA A 2 -9.05 -23.59 -48.39
N ASN A 3 -8.97 -24.64 -49.20
CA ASN A 3 -10.10 -25.11 -50.03
C ASN A 3 -11.31 -25.61 -49.23
N PHE A 4 -11.13 -26.04 -47.98
CA PHE A 4 -12.23 -26.48 -47.11
C PHE A 4 -13.12 -25.30 -46.69
N PHE A 5 -12.52 -24.16 -46.40
CA PHE A 5 -13.24 -22.94 -45.99
C PHE A 5 -13.95 -22.26 -47.18
N ILE A 6 -13.37 -22.36 -48.36
CA ILE A 6 -13.96 -21.81 -49.61
C ILE A 6 -15.20 -22.60 -50.00
N ALA A 7 -15.22 -23.91 -49.80
CA ALA A 7 -16.34 -24.79 -50.13
C ALA A 7 -17.52 -24.68 -49.10
N ARG A 8 -17.33 -24.11 -47.92
CA ARG A 8 -18.34 -23.99 -46.88
C ARG A 8 -18.36 -22.59 -46.25
N PRO A 9 -18.88 -21.57 -46.95
CA PRO A 9 -18.85 -20.18 -46.48
C PRO A 9 -19.65 -19.98 -45.17
N ILE A 10 -20.73 -20.72 -44.92
CA ILE A 10 -21.55 -20.65 -43.72
C ILE A 10 -20.75 -21.09 -42.47
N PHE A 11 -19.93 -22.14 -42.63
CA PHE A 11 -19.08 -22.64 -41.52
C PHE A 11 -17.98 -21.63 -41.18
N SER A 12 -17.38 -21.00 -42.18
CA SER A 12 -16.37 -19.94 -41.96
C SER A 12 -16.94 -18.73 -41.28
N PHE A 13 -18.15 -18.33 -41.61
CA PHE A 13 -18.86 -17.21 -41.01
C PHE A 13 -19.18 -17.51 -39.53
N PHE A 14 -19.68 -18.71 -39.25
CA PHE A 14 -20.00 -19.14 -37.87
C PHE A 14 -18.74 -19.22 -36.99
N LEU A 15 -17.65 -19.77 -37.51
CA LEU A 15 -16.37 -19.83 -36.81
C LEU A 15 -15.81 -18.43 -36.52
N SER A 16 -15.94 -17.51 -37.48
CA SER A 16 -15.52 -16.12 -37.31
C SER A 16 -16.28 -15.42 -36.17
N ILE A 17 -17.60 -15.62 -36.10
CA ILE A 17 -18.43 -15.06 -34.99
C ILE A 17 -18.00 -15.63 -33.65
N ILE A 18 -17.74 -16.93 -33.56
CA ILE A 18 -17.27 -17.54 -32.30
C ILE A 18 -15.96 -16.93 -31.84
N ILE A 19 -15.01 -16.76 -32.74
CA ILE A 19 -13.69 -16.17 -32.44
C ILE A 19 -13.86 -14.72 -31.96
N VAL A 20 -14.70 -13.92 -32.63
CA VAL A 20 -14.97 -12.54 -32.24
C VAL A 20 -15.61 -12.47 -30.85
N LEU A 21 -16.61 -13.32 -30.56
CA LEU A 21 -17.27 -13.36 -29.26
C LEU A 21 -16.32 -13.83 -28.13
N ALA A 22 -15.49 -14.83 -28.43
CA ALA A 22 -14.48 -15.30 -27.49
C ALA A 22 -13.42 -14.22 -27.21
N GLY A 23 -12.97 -13.50 -28.24
CA GLY A 23 -12.06 -12.38 -28.10
C GLY A 23 -12.63 -11.22 -27.30
N LEU A 24 -13.91 -10.89 -27.52
CA LEU A 24 -14.59 -9.84 -26.77
C LEU A 24 -14.76 -10.23 -25.29
N ALA A 25 -15.15 -11.48 -25.02
CA ALA A 25 -15.26 -12.00 -23.66
C ALA A 25 -13.91 -12.02 -22.93
N ALA A 26 -12.84 -12.40 -23.61
CA ALA A 26 -11.49 -12.35 -23.07
C ALA A 26 -11.02 -10.92 -22.78
N ALA A 27 -11.34 -9.97 -23.67
CA ALA A 27 -10.98 -8.55 -23.48
C ALA A 27 -11.64 -7.94 -22.23
N LEU A 28 -12.88 -8.33 -21.89
CA LEU A 28 -13.59 -7.87 -20.71
C LEU A 28 -13.00 -8.46 -19.39
N GLN A 29 -12.27 -9.56 -19.48
CA GLN A 29 -11.65 -10.20 -18.33
C GLN A 29 -10.18 -9.81 -18.12
N LEU A 30 -9.58 -9.05 -19.05
CA LEU A 30 -8.23 -8.55 -18.84
C LEU A 30 -8.25 -7.50 -17.74
N PRO A 31 -7.52 -7.73 -16.62
CA PRO A 31 -7.32 -6.70 -15.62
C PRO A 31 -6.47 -5.58 -16.25
N ILE A 32 -7.05 -4.43 -16.48
CA ILE A 32 -6.34 -3.25 -16.95
C ILE A 32 -5.67 -2.63 -15.72
N GLU A 33 -4.48 -3.08 -15.37
CA GLU A 33 -3.61 -2.30 -14.48
C GLU A 33 -3.13 -1.07 -15.25
N GLN A 34 -3.75 0.07 -14.99
CA GLN A 34 -3.50 1.33 -15.72
C GLN A 34 -2.09 1.87 -15.54
N TYR A 35 -1.38 1.45 -14.48
CA TYR A 35 0.00 1.86 -14.22
C TYR A 35 0.79 0.71 -13.58
N PRO A 36 2.01 0.43 -14.07
CA PRO A 36 2.91 -0.44 -13.32
C PRO A 36 3.15 0.18 -11.95
N LYS A 37 3.02 -0.61 -10.88
CA LYS A 37 3.33 -0.18 -9.50
C LYS A 37 4.85 -0.02 -9.38
N ILE A 38 5.37 1.09 -9.92
CA ILE A 38 6.80 1.46 -9.84
C ILE A 38 7.13 2.21 -8.55
N THR A 39 6.11 2.58 -7.77
CA THR A 39 6.31 3.24 -6.47
C THR A 39 6.42 2.19 -5.37
N PRO A 40 7.48 2.26 -4.54
CA PRO A 40 7.60 1.38 -3.39
C PRO A 40 6.39 1.51 -2.46
N PRO A 41 5.83 0.39 -1.97
CA PRO A 41 4.73 0.45 -1.02
C PRO A 41 5.20 1.07 0.30
N THR A 42 4.33 1.90 0.90
CA THR A 42 4.68 2.67 2.10
C THR A 42 3.62 2.48 3.19
N VAL A 43 4.08 2.24 4.41
CA VAL A 43 3.25 2.18 5.63
C VAL A 43 3.60 3.36 6.53
N ILE A 44 2.59 4.02 7.07
CA ILE A 44 2.75 5.13 8.01
C ILE A 44 2.29 4.69 9.39
N VAL A 45 3.17 4.90 10.37
CA VAL A 45 2.90 4.69 11.78
C VAL A 45 2.82 6.05 12.46
N THR A 46 1.75 6.29 13.19
CA THR A 46 1.56 7.54 13.95
C THR A 46 1.34 7.22 15.42
N ALA A 47 2.09 7.87 16.29
CA ALA A 47 1.92 7.82 17.74
C ALA A 47 1.82 9.24 18.30
N THR A 48 1.09 9.41 19.39
CA THR A 48 0.92 10.71 20.04
C THR A 48 1.26 10.61 21.52
N PHE A 49 2.12 11.50 21.99
CA PHE A 49 2.47 11.67 23.40
C PHE A 49 2.28 13.15 23.78
N PRO A 50 1.09 13.53 24.23
CA PRO A 50 0.76 14.92 24.54
C PRO A 50 1.71 15.52 25.58
N GLY A 51 2.28 16.69 25.29
CA GLY A 51 3.20 17.38 26.19
C GLY A 51 4.66 16.92 26.12
N ALA A 52 4.98 15.90 25.34
CA ALA A 52 6.37 15.49 25.12
C ALA A 52 7.05 16.41 24.08
N SER A 53 8.33 16.69 24.31
CA SER A 53 9.15 17.35 23.30
C SER A 53 9.50 16.38 22.15
N ALA A 54 9.84 16.92 20.97
CA ALA A 54 10.28 16.10 19.83
C ALA A 54 11.47 15.20 20.19
N GLU A 55 12.42 15.68 20.98
CA GLU A 55 13.56 14.90 21.44
C GLU A 55 13.14 13.73 22.34
N THR A 56 12.21 13.97 23.27
CA THR A 56 11.64 12.94 24.13
C THR A 56 10.91 11.89 23.30
N MET A 57 10.10 12.32 22.33
CA MET A 57 9.42 11.41 21.39
C MET A 57 10.38 10.48 20.66
N ILE A 58 11.46 11.02 20.13
CA ILE A 58 12.45 10.21 19.39
C ILE A 58 13.11 9.18 20.33
N LYS A 59 13.52 9.60 21.53
CA LYS A 59 14.25 8.72 22.45
C LYS A 59 13.37 7.65 23.11
N THR A 60 12.12 8.02 23.47
CA THR A 60 11.28 7.14 24.30
C THR A 60 10.23 6.37 23.49
N VAL A 61 9.85 6.85 22.31
CA VAL A 61 8.81 6.24 21.48
C VAL A 61 9.38 5.73 20.14
N ALA A 62 10.12 6.58 19.41
CA ALA A 62 10.64 6.16 18.11
C ALA A 62 11.68 5.05 18.26
N ALA A 63 12.68 5.19 19.11
CA ALA A 63 13.77 4.24 19.24
C ALA A 63 13.33 2.78 19.53
N PRO A 64 12.42 2.50 20.49
CA PRO A 64 11.92 1.14 20.70
C PRO A 64 11.12 0.58 19.52
N ILE A 65 10.41 1.44 18.79
CA ILE A 65 9.65 1.04 17.60
C ILE A 65 10.62 0.74 16.44
N GLU A 66 11.59 1.61 16.18
CA GLU A 66 12.59 1.46 15.13
C GLU A 66 13.43 0.19 15.30
N GLU A 67 13.79 -0.14 16.56
CA GLU A 67 14.48 -1.39 16.87
C GLU A 67 13.69 -2.61 16.37
N LYS A 68 12.38 -2.61 16.57
CA LYS A 68 11.49 -3.69 16.14
C LYS A 68 11.25 -3.68 14.62
N LEU A 69 11.08 -2.50 14.05
CA LEU A 69 10.87 -2.36 12.60
C LEU A 69 12.08 -2.85 11.78
N SER A 70 13.29 -2.70 12.31
CA SER A 70 14.52 -3.12 11.61
C SER A 70 14.60 -4.63 11.35
N ALA A 71 13.77 -5.44 12.02
CA ALA A 71 13.71 -6.89 11.84
C ALA A 71 12.70 -7.34 10.75
N ILE A 72 11.97 -6.40 10.14
CA ILE A 72 10.92 -6.72 9.17
C ILE A 72 11.54 -7.01 7.79
N GLU A 73 11.16 -8.15 7.20
CA GLU A 73 11.58 -8.53 5.85
C GLU A 73 11.02 -7.59 4.77
N GLY A 74 11.83 -7.31 3.75
CA GLY A 74 11.45 -6.43 2.64
C GLY A 74 11.45 -4.95 2.99
N LEU A 75 11.95 -4.57 4.17
CA LEU A 75 12.15 -3.18 4.55
C LEU A 75 13.30 -2.59 3.72
N LEU A 76 13.01 -1.49 3.00
CA LEU A 76 14.03 -0.75 2.26
C LEU A 76 14.66 0.33 3.16
N TYR A 77 13.85 1.19 3.72
CA TYR A 77 14.24 2.20 4.71
C TYR A 77 13.02 2.71 5.49
N PHE A 78 13.27 3.35 6.61
CA PHE A 78 12.25 4.12 7.33
C PHE A 78 12.77 5.52 7.66
N SER A 79 11.85 6.43 7.90
CA SER A 79 12.12 7.81 8.32
C SER A 79 11.18 8.19 9.44
N SER A 80 11.72 8.69 10.53
CA SER A 80 10.96 9.13 11.71
C SER A 80 10.99 10.64 11.83
N SER A 81 9.85 11.25 12.10
CA SER A 81 9.70 12.68 12.35
C SER A 81 8.82 12.88 13.56
N ALA A 82 9.30 13.69 14.50
CA ALA A 82 8.52 14.10 15.66
C ALA A 82 8.35 15.63 15.67
N ASP A 83 7.17 16.09 16.02
CA ASP A 83 6.88 17.51 16.14
C ASP A 83 6.81 17.95 17.62
N SER A 84 6.76 19.26 17.82
CA SER A 84 6.68 19.87 19.17
C SER A 84 5.32 19.68 19.85
N SER A 85 4.31 19.17 19.15
CA SER A 85 3.01 18.82 19.72
C SER A 85 2.99 17.42 20.33
N GLY A 86 4.11 16.69 20.26
CA GLY A 86 4.22 15.31 20.72
C GLY A 86 3.62 14.30 19.77
N LYS A 87 3.59 14.60 18.47
CA LYS A 87 3.19 13.66 17.43
C LYS A 87 4.43 13.08 16.75
N LEU A 88 4.51 11.75 16.71
CA LEU A 88 5.51 11.00 15.98
C LEU A 88 4.88 10.42 14.70
N THR A 89 5.57 10.55 13.59
CA THR A 89 5.23 9.91 12.33
C THR A 89 6.43 9.13 11.83
N ILE A 90 6.28 7.82 11.66
CA ILE A 90 7.29 6.95 11.07
C ILE A 90 6.77 6.51 9.71
N THR A 91 7.50 6.82 8.66
CA THR A 91 7.21 6.41 7.29
C THR A 91 8.13 5.25 6.94
N ILE A 92 7.54 4.10 6.64
CA ILE A 92 8.24 2.84 6.35
C ILE A 92 8.05 2.55 4.88
N THR A 93 9.15 2.39 4.14
CA THR A 93 9.17 2.10 2.71
C THR A 93 9.68 0.69 2.49
N PHE A 94 8.92 -0.10 1.74
CA PHE A 94 9.24 -1.49 1.41
C PHE A 94 9.76 -1.64 -0.02
N GLU A 95 10.37 -2.78 -0.31
CA GLU A 95 10.82 -3.12 -1.65
C GLU A 95 9.65 -3.20 -2.64
N ILE A 96 9.94 -2.85 -3.91
CA ILE A 96 8.95 -2.93 -4.99
C ILE A 96 8.51 -4.39 -5.16
N GLY A 97 7.20 -4.60 -5.21
CA GLY A 97 6.60 -5.95 -5.30
C GLY A 97 6.22 -6.56 -3.96
N THR A 98 6.54 -5.91 -2.84
CA THR A 98 6.06 -6.33 -1.51
C THR A 98 4.54 -6.11 -1.42
N ASP A 99 3.83 -7.11 -0.92
CA ASP A 99 2.40 -7.00 -0.62
C ASP A 99 2.19 -6.04 0.55
N ILE A 100 1.53 -4.90 0.27
CA ILE A 100 1.31 -3.83 1.25
C ILE A 100 0.43 -4.28 2.43
N ASP A 101 -0.52 -5.18 2.21
CA ASP A 101 -1.40 -5.66 3.26
C ASP A 101 -0.64 -6.57 4.23
N ARG A 102 0.22 -7.44 3.69
CA ARG A 102 1.11 -8.30 4.48
C ARG A 102 2.16 -7.47 5.22
N ALA A 103 2.75 -6.47 4.56
CA ALA A 103 3.70 -5.55 5.19
C ALA A 103 3.04 -4.78 6.34
N THR A 104 1.83 -4.26 6.14
CA THR A 104 1.07 -3.55 7.19
C THR A 104 0.76 -4.45 8.39
N PHE A 105 0.40 -5.71 8.13
CA PHE A 105 0.16 -6.70 9.18
C PHE A 105 1.42 -6.98 9.99
N ASN A 106 2.57 -7.18 9.33
CA ASN A 106 3.85 -7.41 9.99
C ASN A 106 4.27 -6.21 10.83
N VAL A 107 4.15 -4.98 10.29
CA VAL A 107 4.39 -3.74 11.03
C VAL A 107 3.52 -3.66 12.28
N SER A 108 2.22 -3.95 12.16
CA SER A 108 1.30 -3.92 13.30
C SER A 108 1.70 -4.92 14.38
N ASN A 109 2.13 -6.12 14.01
CA ASN A 109 2.58 -7.14 14.97
C ASN A 109 3.86 -6.71 15.70
N GLU A 110 4.84 -6.16 14.98
CA GLU A 110 6.09 -5.69 15.60
C GLU A 110 5.84 -4.49 16.52
N ILE A 111 4.96 -3.57 16.12
CA ILE A 111 4.55 -2.45 16.97
C ILE A 111 3.85 -2.96 18.24
N ASN A 112 2.93 -3.90 18.13
CA ASN A 112 2.24 -4.47 19.28
C ASN A 112 3.23 -5.12 20.27
N SER A 113 4.29 -5.74 19.77
CA SER A 113 5.36 -6.27 20.62
C SER A 113 6.19 -5.19 21.31
N ALA A 114 6.33 -4.01 20.67
CA ALA A 114 7.03 -2.86 21.23
C ALA A 114 6.18 -2.08 22.26
N VAL A 115 4.85 -2.14 22.19
CA VAL A 115 3.92 -1.36 23.03
C VAL A 115 4.20 -1.52 24.52
N ALA A 116 4.61 -2.71 24.99
CA ALA A 116 4.93 -2.95 26.40
C ALA A 116 6.13 -2.12 26.90
N ARG A 117 6.98 -1.63 26.01
CA ARG A 117 8.18 -0.82 26.31
C ARG A 117 7.93 0.69 26.20
N LEU A 118 6.73 1.08 25.75
CA LEU A 118 6.38 2.48 25.54
C LEU A 118 5.76 3.13 26.78
N PRO A 119 5.85 4.47 26.90
CA PRO A 119 5.20 5.23 27.97
C PRO A 119 3.68 4.98 28.04
N ASP A 120 3.11 5.03 29.24
CA ASP A 120 1.69 4.77 29.47
C ASP A 120 0.76 5.70 28.69
N GLU A 121 1.16 6.95 28.52
CA GLU A 121 0.42 7.95 27.76
C GLU A 121 0.28 7.55 26.28
N VAL A 122 1.36 7.05 25.67
CA VAL A 122 1.36 6.58 24.28
C VAL A 122 0.50 5.32 24.15
N ARG A 123 0.54 4.44 25.14
CA ARG A 123 -0.31 3.23 25.17
C ARG A 123 -1.80 3.56 25.29
N ARG A 124 -2.15 4.64 26.01
CA ARG A 124 -3.54 5.10 26.15
C ARG A 124 -4.06 5.79 24.91
N THR A 125 -3.24 6.63 24.26
CA THR A 125 -3.61 7.30 23.00
C THR A 125 -3.64 6.35 21.82
N GLY A 126 -2.88 5.25 21.92
CA GLY A 126 -2.77 4.24 20.86
C GLY A 126 -1.80 4.62 19.75
N ILE A 127 -1.42 3.63 18.98
CA ILE A 127 -0.57 3.79 17.79
C ILE A 127 -1.41 3.39 16.59
N THR A 128 -1.41 4.24 15.58
CA THR A 128 -2.15 4.01 14.35
C THR A 128 -1.20 3.58 13.25
N VAL A 129 -1.51 2.47 12.59
CA VAL A 129 -0.77 1.97 11.42
C VAL A 129 -1.67 2.09 10.19
N GLN A 130 -1.20 2.77 9.18
CA GLN A 130 -1.97 3.02 7.94
C GLN A 130 -1.11 2.70 6.72
N LYS A 131 -1.69 2.00 5.75
CA LYS A 131 -1.08 1.88 4.43
C LYS A 131 -1.27 3.19 3.67
N ARG A 132 -0.20 3.67 3.03
CA ARG A 132 -0.28 4.78 2.10
C ARG A 132 -0.49 4.22 0.70
N SER A 133 -1.71 4.33 0.19
CA SER A 133 -1.97 4.14 -1.24
C SER A 133 -1.51 5.40 -1.97
N ASN A 134 -0.63 5.22 -2.96
CA ASN A 134 -0.24 6.32 -3.86
C ASN A 134 -1.26 6.54 -4.98
N ASP A 135 -2.51 6.08 -4.78
CA ASP A 135 -3.60 6.42 -5.67
C ASP A 135 -3.83 7.93 -5.58
N LEU A 136 -3.34 8.62 -6.57
CA LEU A 136 -3.55 10.05 -6.76
C LEU A 136 -5.04 10.26 -7.04
N LEU A 137 -5.83 10.48 -5.99
CA LEU A 137 -7.19 10.99 -6.15
C LEU A 137 -7.08 12.41 -6.69
N LEU A 138 -7.29 12.54 -7.97
CA LEU A 138 -7.39 13.83 -8.65
C LEU A 138 -8.68 14.51 -8.15
N VAL A 139 -8.56 15.37 -7.15
CA VAL A 139 -9.67 16.18 -6.65
C VAL A 139 -9.80 17.41 -7.56
N PHE A 140 -10.76 17.37 -8.48
CA PHE A 140 -11.19 18.57 -9.20
C PHE A 140 -12.07 19.41 -8.27
N ALA A 141 -11.53 20.51 -7.75
CA ALA A 141 -12.34 21.55 -7.15
C ALA A 141 -12.94 22.42 -8.27
N MET A 142 -14.20 22.19 -8.63
CA MET A 142 -14.96 23.11 -9.47
C MET A 142 -15.40 24.30 -8.60
N THR A 143 -14.70 25.43 -8.73
CA THR A 143 -15.17 26.71 -8.18
C THR A 143 -16.11 27.33 -9.20
N SER A 144 -17.40 27.29 -8.93
CA SER A 144 -18.38 28.08 -9.65
C SER A 144 -18.35 29.52 -9.12
N LYS A 145 -18.24 30.47 -10.04
CA LYS A 145 -18.31 31.91 -9.75
C LYS A 145 -19.72 32.40 -10.04
#